data_fbb53b186ab7df8c88784c1dead1e4d0
#
_entry.id   fbb53b186ab7df8c88784c1dead1e4d0
#
_cell.length_a   1.000
_cell.length_b   1.000
_cell.length_c   1.000
_cell.angle_alpha   90.00
_cell.angle_beta   90.00
_cell.angle_gamma   90.00
#
_symmetry.space_group_name_H-M   'P 1'
#
loop_
_entity.id
_entity.type
_entity.pdbx_description
1 polymer ?
#
loop_
_entity_poly.entity_id
_entity_poly.type
_entity_poly.pdbx_seq_one_letter_code
_entity_poly.pdbx_strand_id
1 'polypeptide(L)'
;MTLASEDSVDAELRKRIERSFEGMMSALYRETGASLRIGILAEPEAQEFIEAHAGALDSSFQKVEMSDLMRRRLQWSDYIFSGMKAFHELNEAFPSLIDENGNRKSFERFLNDVRKIDKTYNSNYLRAEYNFVQASAEMAGKWEGFMQDGDRYYLQYRTARDGRVRPEHAALHGVTLPITDTFWEEFYPPNGWGCRCTVVQVRKSKYPATPHDEAMALGEQALQRDTKGMFRFNPGKEGKAVPDYNPYTVSRCRDCDIAKGKFSLAKKVFIPDNELCQACQFIQNMINKEKTAKLTKEERREIKAAVEEWTDIHLPEVELRTGKAKRLYIKNTNINEDVILNKGFFSETFAKNFYNKKLAETMQLATRIGEWFPLAEFVRVEKGIHHNFNFKVFIANVEGVYVECKVKMTSENILYTMRIIK
;
A
#
# COMPACT_ATOMS: atom_id res chain seq x y z
N MET A 1 -21.14 -0.67 -17.42
CA MET A 1 -20.43 -1.46 -16.42
C MET A 1 -21.37 -2.55 -15.94
N THR A 2 -21.17 -3.78 -16.39
CA THR A 2 -21.95 -4.95 -15.99
C THR A 2 -21.61 -5.27 -14.54
N LEU A 3 -22.62 -5.28 -13.69
CA LEU A 3 -22.51 -5.78 -12.31
C LEU A 3 -21.96 -7.20 -12.38
N ALA A 4 -20.84 -7.46 -11.70
CA ALA A 4 -20.37 -8.82 -11.52
C ALA A 4 -21.55 -9.65 -10.98
N SER A 5 -21.84 -10.76 -11.65
CA SER A 5 -22.88 -11.69 -11.27
C SER A 5 -22.68 -12.19 -9.84
N GLU A 6 -23.74 -12.65 -9.20
CA GLU A 6 -23.75 -13.13 -7.81
C GLU A 6 -22.74 -14.27 -7.52
N ASP A 7 -22.09 -14.83 -8.54
CA ASP A 7 -21.11 -15.92 -8.47
C ASP A 7 -19.65 -15.48 -8.64
N SER A 8 -19.27 -14.30 -8.13
CA SER A 8 -17.95 -13.68 -8.36
C SER A 8 -16.74 -14.41 -7.75
N VAL A 9 -16.93 -15.34 -6.83
CA VAL A 9 -15.89 -16.24 -6.33
C VAL A 9 -16.21 -17.65 -6.82
N ASP A 10 -15.28 -18.20 -7.61
CA ASP A 10 -15.38 -19.54 -8.17
C ASP A 10 -15.67 -20.58 -7.07
N ALA A 11 -16.60 -21.51 -7.33
CA ALA A 11 -16.97 -22.59 -6.40
C ALA A 11 -15.77 -23.45 -6.01
N GLU A 12 -14.78 -23.57 -6.87
CA GLU A 12 -13.56 -24.30 -6.58
C GLU A 12 -12.65 -23.57 -5.59
N LEU A 13 -12.54 -22.24 -5.72
CA LEU A 13 -11.80 -21.41 -4.74
C LEU A 13 -12.45 -21.50 -3.35
N ARG A 14 -13.77 -21.48 -3.27
CA ARG A 14 -14.49 -21.65 -1.99
C ARG A 14 -14.20 -23.01 -1.37
N LYS A 15 -14.29 -24.09 -2.15
CA LYS A 15 -13.97 -25.46 -1.67
C LYS A 15 -12.49 -25.58 -1.23
N ARG A 16 -11.59 -24.85 -1.89
CA ARG A 16 -10.19 -24.83 -1.49
C ARG A 16 -10.01 -24.14 -0.15
N ILE A 17 -10.65 -23.01 0.08
CA ILE A 17 -10.61 -22.28 1.36
C ILE A 17 -11.20 -23.15 2.47
N GLU A 18 -12.36 -23.78 2.25
CA GLU A 18 -13.01 -24.66 3.22
C GLU A 18 -12.10 -25.84 3.64
N ARG A 19 -11.50 -26.52 2.67
CA ARG A 19 -10.54 -27.62 2.96
C ARG A 19 -9.31 -27.13 3.71
N SER A 20 -8.74 -25.99 3.32
CA SER A 20 -7.58 -25.43 4.00
C SER A 20 -7.92 -24.90 5.39
N PHE A 21 -9.14 -24.43 5.63
CA PHE A 21 -9.63 -24.12 6.98
C PHE A 21 -9.64 -25.36 7.89
N GLU A 22 -10.14 -26.48 7.42
CA GLU A 22 -10.12 -27.75 8.20
C GLU A 22 -8.67 -28.19 8.49
N GLY A 23 -7.76 -28.03 7.53
CA GLY A 23 -6.33 -28.24 7.74
C GLY A 23 -5.76 -27.35 8.83
N MET A 24 -6.03 -26.03 8.77
CA MET A 24 -5.60 -25.07 9.77
C MET A 24 -6.16 -25.39 11.16
N MET A 25 -7.42 -25.83 11.27
CA MET A 25 -8.00 -26.28 12.52
C MET A 25 -7.34 -27.58 13.03
N SER A 26 -6.90 -28.47 12.13
CA SER A 26 -6.12 -29.64 12.49
C SER A 26 -4.75 -29.27 13.10
N ALA A 27 -4.08 -28.25 12.55
CA ALA A 27 -2.86 -27.71 13.15
C ALA A 27 -3.13 -27.14 14.55
N LEU A 28 -4.20 -26.36 14.71
CA LEU A 28 -4.61 -25.83 16.01
C LEU A 28 -4.91 -26.94 17.02
N TYR A 29 -5.57 -28.00 16.57
CA TYR A 29 -5.87 -29.12 17.46
C TYR A 29 -4.62 -29.84 17.95
N ARG A 30 -3.49 -29.81 17.26
CA ARG A 30 -2.20 -30.35 17.74
C ARG A 30 -1.51 -29.51 18.80
N GLU A 31 -1.89 -28.21 18.92
CA GLU A 31 -1.31 -27.32 19.93
C GLU A 31 -1.63 -27.81 21.36
N THR A 32 -0.61 -27.82 22.21
CA THR A 32 -0.73 -28.30 23.61
C THR A 32 -0.57 -27.18 24.65
N GLY A 33 -0.27 -25.95 24.21
CA GLY A 33 -0.03 -24.83 25.09
C GLY A 33 -1.31 -24.26 25.72
N ALA A 34 -1.16 -23.59 26.85
CA ALA A 34 -2.26 -22.89 27.53
C ALA A 34 -2.71 -21.61 26.82
N SER A 35 -1.94 -21.15 25.81
CA SER A 35 -2.25 -19.98 24.99
C SER A 35 -1.83 -20.23 23.55
N LEU A 36 -2.58 -19.65 22.62
CA LEU A 36 -2.23 -19.71 21.22
C LEU A 36 -0.96 -18.91 20.96
N ARG A 37 0.02 -19.54 20.28
CA ARG A 37 1.26 -18.88 19.86
C ARG A 37 1.16 -18.48 18.40
N ILE A 38 1.69 -17.29 18.08
CA ILE A 38 1.67 -16.77 16.71
C ILE A 38 2.46 -17.65 15.72
N GLY A 39 3.41 -18.44 16.22
CA GLY A 39 4.19 -19.40 15.44
C GLY A 39 3.34 -20.41 14.68
N ILE A 40 2.09 -20.65 15.08
CA ILE A 40 1.15 -21.52 14.38
C ILE A 40 0.93 -21.08 12.93
N LEU A 41 1.06 -19.79 12.64
CA LEU A 41 0.96 -19.28 11.27
C LEU A 41 2.10 -19.76 10.35
N ALA A 42 3.18 -20.31 10.89
CA ALA A 42 4.24 -20.93 10.11
C ALA A 42 3.99 -22.41 9.80
N GLU A 43 2.97 -23.02 10.41
CA GLU A 43 2.59 -24.40 10.10
C GLU A 43 2.09 -24.52 8.65
N PRO A 44 2.45 -25.61 7.93
CA PRO A 44 2.09 -25.77 6.52
C PRO A 44 0.59 -25.60 6.25
N GLU A 45 -0.24 -26.15 7.12
CA GLU A 45 -1.70 -26.09 6.96
C GLU A 45 -2.26 -24.66 7.16
N ALA A 46 -1.65 -23.87 8.04
CA ALA A 46 -2.01 -22.46 8.21
C ALA A 46 -1.54 -21.62 7.00
N GLN A 47 -0.35 -21.93 6.46
CA GLN A 47 0.14 -21.30 5.23
C GLN A 47 -0.74 -21.66 4.03
N GLU A 48 -1.20 -22.90 3.90
CA GLU A 48 -2.12 -23.30 2.84
C GLU A 48 -3.44 -22.51 2.89
N PHE A 49 -3.98 -22.26 4.08
CA PHE A 49 -5.16 -21.42 4.24
C PHE A 49 -4.89 -19.96 3.84
N ILE A 50 -3.77 -19.40 4.29
CA ILE A 50 -3.37 -18.02 3.95
C ILE A 50 -3.23 -17.85 2.43
N GLU A 51 -2.53 -18.79 1.77
CA GLU A 51 -2.34 -18.79 0.32
C GLU A 51 -3.66 -19.00 -0.45
N ALA A 52 -4.53 -19.89 0.03
CA ALA A 52 -5.83 -20.13 -0.59
C ALA A 52 -6.72 -18.88 -0.53
N HIS A 53 -6.77 -18.21 0.62
CA HIS A 53 -7.55 -16.98 0.80
C HIS A 53 -6.95 -15.82 0.02
N ALA A 54 -5.64 -15.58 0.11
CA ALA A 54 -4.97 -14.55 -0.66
C ALA A 54 -5.16 -14.74 -2.18
N GLY A 55 -4.97 -15.97 -2.68
CA GLY A 55 -5.21 -16.29 -4.08
C GLY A 55 -6.64 -16.06 -4.55
N ALA A 56 -7.63 -16.26 -3.66
CA ALA A 56 -9.02 -15.90 -3.96
C ALA A 56 -9.19 -14.38 -4.11
N LEU A 57 -8.58 -13.58 -3.25
CA LEU A 57 -8.61 -12.12 -3.35
C LEU A 57 -7.86 -11.62 -4.59
N ASP A 58 -6.67 -12.14 -4.86
CA ASP A 58 -5.83 -11.81 -6.03
C ASP A 58 -6.58 -12.06 -7.35
N SER A 59 -7.44 -13.09 -7.39
CA SER A 59 -8.22 -13.40 -8.58
C SER A 59 -9.18 -12.28 -8.98
N SER A 60 -9.57 -11.41 -8.03
CA SER A 60 -10.48 -10.29 -8.24
C SER A 60 -9.93 -9.21 -9.18
N PHE A 61 -8.61 -9.06 -9.26
CA PHE A 61 -7.99 -7.99 -10.03
C PHE A 61 -7.00 -8.45 -11.12
N GLN A 62 -7.04 -9.73 -11.51
CA GLN A 62 -6.17 -10.25 -12.57
C GLN A 62 -6.26 -9.47 -13.88
N LYS A 63 -7.45 -8.93 -14.21
CA LYS A 63 -7.71 -8.17 -15.44
C LYS A 63 -7.58 -6.66 -15.27
N VAL A 64 -7.26 -6.17 -14.08
CA VAL A 64 -7.09 -4.73 -13.85
C VAL A 64 -5.75 -4.29 -14.42
N GLU A 65 -5.77 -3.24 -15.24
CA GLU A 65 -4.56 -2.65 -15.81
C GLU A 65 -3.80 -1.88 -14.71
N MET A 66 -2.55 -2.27 -14.48
CA MET A 66 -1.62 -1.64 -13.54
C MET A 66 -0.20 -2.15 -13.81
N SER A 67 0.80 -1.47 -13.26
CA SER A 67 2.19 -1.95 -13.32
C SER A 67 2.36 -3.29 -12.57
N ASP A 68 3.35 -4.09 -12.98
CA ASP A 68 3.69 -5.33 -12.28
C ASP A 68 4.12 -5.07 -10.83
N LEU A 69 4.75 -3.93 -10.59
CA LEU A 69 5.12 -3.52 -9.22
C LEU A 69 3.88 -3.28 -8.35
N MET A 70 2.88 -2.54 -8.86
CA MET A 70 1.63 -2.32 -8.14
C MET A 70 0.92 -3.64 -7.89
N ARG A 71 0.82 -4.51 -8.90
CA ARG A 71 0.20 -5.83 -8.76
C ARG A 71 0.84 -6.65 -7.65
N ARG A 72 2.17 -6.77 -7.62
CA ARG A 72 2.89 -7.48 -6.55
C ARG A 72 2.65 -6.88 -5.16
N ARG A 73 2.57 -5.55 -5.06
CA ARG A 73 2.26 -4.87 -3.79
C ARG A 73 0.85 -5.20 -3.28
N LEU A 74 -0.13 -5.20 -4.18
CA LEU A 74 -1.50 -5.54 -3.82
C LEU A 74 -1.61 -7.02 -3.41
N GLN A 75 -0.99 -7.94 -4.15
CA GLN A 75 -0.93 -9.37 -3.81
C GLN A 75 -0.29 -9.60 -2.44
N TRP A 76 0.79 -8.87 -2.15
CA TRP A 76 1.42 -8.91 -0.84
C TRP A 76 0.52 -8.38 0.28
N SER A 77 -0.21 -7.30 0.02
CA SER A 77 -1.22 -6.78 0.94
C SER A 77 -2.30 -7.83 1.25
N ASP A 78 -2.77 -8.54 0.23
CA ASP A 78 -3.78 -9.61 0.38
C ASP A 78 -3.24 -10.81 1.17
N TYR A 79 -1.98 -11.18 0.96
CA TYR A 79 -1.33 -12.22 1.74
C TYR A 79 -1.23 -11.84 3.24
N ILE A 80 -0.84 -10.60 3.55
CA ILE A 80 -0.79 -10.11 4.93
C ILE A 80 -2.18 -10.07 5.57
N PHE A 81 -3.18 -9.57 4.84
CA PHE A 81 -4.57 -9.55 5.29
C PHE A 81 -5.09 -10.96 5.59
N SER A 82 -4.78 -11.92 4.72
CA SER A 82 -5.13 -13.33 4.89
C SER A 82 -4.45 -13.94 6.11
N GLY A 83 -3.21 -13.58 6.40
CA GLY A 83 -2.51 -13.96 7.61
C GLY A 83 -3.14 -13.39 8.89
N MET A 84 -3.60 -12.14 8.85
CA MET A 84 -4.34 -11.53 9.96
C MET A 84 -5.66 -12.27 10.20
N LYS A 85 -6.41 -12.58 9.13
CA LYS A 85 -7.64 -13.34 9.17
C LYS A 85 -7.41 -14.73 9.76
N ALA A 86 -6.45 -15.48 9.25
CA ALA A 86 -6.09 -16.79 9.75
C ALA A 86 -5.82 -16.78 11.27
N PHE A 87 -5.02 -15.84 11.72
CA PHE A 87 -4.72 -15.72 13.14
C PHE A 87 -5.93 -15.30 13.97
N HIS A 88 -6.82 -14.47 13.42
CA HIS A 88 -8.08 -14.11 14.06
C HIS A 88 -8.98 -15.33 14.25
N GLU A 89 -9.17 -16.12 13.20
CA GLU A 89 -9.99 -17.35 13.23
C GLU A 89 -9.43 -18.39 14.20
N LEU A 90 -8.11 -18.60 14.19
CA LEU A 90 -7.43 -19.47 15.14
C LEU A 90 -7.65 -19.05 16.60
N ASN A 91 -7.66 -17.76 16.88
CA ASN A 91 -7.94 -17.25 18.23
C ASN A 91 -9.39 -17.43 18.66
N GLU A 92 -10.35 -17.27 17.75
CA GLU A 92 -11.75 -17.58 18.05
C GLU A 92 -11.97 -19.07 18.27
N ALA A 93 -11.23 -19.92 17.53
CA ALA A 93 -11.33 -21.36 17.64
C ALA A 93 -10.63 -21.92 18.89
N PHE A 94 -9.55 -21.28 19.33
CA PHE A 94 -8.69 -21.81 20.41
C PHE A 94 -9.45 -22.19 21.69
N PRO A 95 -10.38 -21.37 22.24
CA PRO A 95 -11.16 -21.76 23.41
C PRO A 95 -12.02 -23.01 23.23
N SER A 96 -12.40 -23.30 21.97
CA SER A 96 -13.25 -24.46 21.66
C SER A 96 -12.52 -25.80 21.77
N LEU A 97 -11.18 -25.81 21.97
CA LEU A 97 -10.41 -27.04 22.20
C LEU A 97 -10.81 -27.78 23.48
N ILE A 98 -11.33 -27.03 24.45
CA ILE A 98 -11.63 -27.53 25.81
C ILE A 98 -13.15 -27.52 26.01
N ASP A 99 -13.66 -28.51 26.68
CA ASP A 99 -15.06 -28.55 27.10
C ASP A 99 -15.32 -27.78 28.41
N GLU A 100 -16.56 -27.70 28.83
CA GLU A 100 -16.99 -27.01 30.07
C GLU A 100 -16.40 -27.61 31.35
N ASN A 101 -15.91 -28.86 31.29
CA ASN A 101 -15.27 -29.55 32.40
C ASN A 101 -13.75 -29.42 32.39
N GLY A 102 -13.18 -28.66 31.44
CA GLY A 102 -11.75 -28.47 31.28
C GLY A 102 -11.05 -29.62 30.55
N ASN A 103 -11.80 -30.60 29.98
CA ASN A 103 -11.23 -31.69 29.24
C ASN A 103 -11.07 -31.30 27.76
N ARG A 104 -10.03 -31.90 27.12
CA ARG A 104 -9.83 -31.71 25.71
C ARG A 104 -10.91 -32.50 24.91
N LYS A 105 -11.59 -31.77 24.00
CA LYS A 105 -12.59 -32.39 23.10
C LYS A 105 -11.93 -33.32 22.09
N SER A 106 -12.69 -34.29 21.56
CA SER A 106 -12.28 -35.00 20.34
C SER A 106 -12.17 -34.04 19.16
N PHE A 107 -11.36 -34.37 18.18
CA PHE A 107 -11.17 -33.52 16.99
C PHE A 107 -12.49 -33.29 16.24
N GLU A 108 -13.30 -34.32 16.10
CA GLU A 108 -14.58 -34.24 15.44
C GLU A 108 -15.54 -33.24 16.15
N ARG A 109 -15.62 -33.33 17.48
CA ARG A 109 -16.43 -32.40 18.29
C ARG A 109 -15.89 -30.95 18.18
N PHE A 110 -14.58 -30.79 18.29
CA PHE A 110 -13.94 -29.49 18.10
C PHE A 110 -14.23 -28.92 16.71
N LEU A 111 -14.06 -29.69 15.63
CA LEU A 111 -14.30 -29.26 14.26
C LEU A 111 -15.77 -28.84 14.05
N ASN A 112 -16.72 -29.57 14.63
CA ASN A 112 -18.15 -29.19 14.58
C ASN A 112 -18.41 -27.85 15.26
N ASP A 113 -17.77 -27.59 16.41
CA ASP A 113 -17.95 -26.33 17.16
C ASP A 113 -17.38 -25.12 16.38
N VAL A 114 -16.30 -25.28 15.61
CA VAL A 114 -15.68 -24.18 14.85
C VAL A 114 -16.26 -23.97 13.45
N ARG A 115 -17.15 -24.82 12.96
CA ARG A 115 -17.83 -24.62 11.66
C ARG A 115 -18.56 -23.27 11.54
N LYS A 116 -19.00 -22.72 12.67
CA LYS A 116 -19.61 -21.38 12.71
C LYS A 116 -18.60 -20.30 12.33
N ILE A 117 -17.34 -20.47 12.71
CA ILE A 117 -16.24 -19.55 12.37
C ILE A 117 -16.04 -19.56 10.86
N ASP A 118 -15.86 -20.73 10.27
CA ASP A 118 -15.73 -20.91 8.82
C ASP A 118 -16.88 -20.29 8.05
N LYS A 119 -18.14 -20.59 8.44
CA LYS A 119 -19.32 -20.03 7.82
C LYS A 119 -19.35 -18.49 7.91
N THR A 120 -18.93 -17.91 9.03
CA THR A 120 -18.93 -16.46 9.23
C THR A 120 -17.90 -15.79 8.36
N TYR A 121 -16.64 -16.22 8.42
CA TYR A 121 -15.52 -15.53 7.79
C TYR A 121 -15.27 -15.97 6.36
N ASN A 122 -15.40 -17.25 6.05
CA ASN A 122 -15.00 -17.79 4.75
C ASN A 122 -16.19 -17.98 3.78
N SER A 123 -17.43 -17.88 4.26
CA SER A 123 -18.61 -17.87 3.40
C SER A 123 -19.25 -16.48 3.33
N ASN A 124 -19.58 -15.88 4.47
CA ASN A 124 -20.34 -14.63 4.49
C ASN A 124 -19.47 -13.40 4.16
N TYR A 125 -18.23 -13.32 4.69
CA TYR A 125 -17.40 -12.14 4.53
C TYR A 125 -16.51 -12.18 3.29
N LEU A 126 -16.14 -13.37 2.80
CA LEU A 126 -15.28 -13.53 1.63
C LEU A 126 -15.72 -12.68 0.42
N ARG A 127 -17.02 -12.63 0.16
CA ARG A 127 -17.56 -11.82 -0.95
C ARG A 127 -17.34 -10.32 -0.75
N ALA A 128 -17.50 -9.82 0.48
CA ALA A 128 -17.30 -8.41 0.79
C ALA A 128 -15.81 -8.04 0.68
N GLU A 129 -14.94 -8.92 1.12
CA GLU A 129 -13.48 -8.80 1.02
C GLU A 129 -13.04 -8.80 -0.44
N TYR A 130 -13.49 -9.77 -1.22
CA TYR A 130 -13.24 -9.89 -2.66
C TYR A 130 -13.62 -8.61 -3.42
N ASN A 131 -14.85 -8.12 -3.20
CA ASN A 131 -15.33 -6.91 -3.88
C ASN A 131 -14.56 -5.66 -3.43
N PHE A 132 -14.13 -5.60 -2.17
CA PHE A 132 -13.34 -4.48 -1.66
C PHE A 132 -11.94 -4.46 -2.28
N VAL A 133 -11.27 -5.61 -2.33
CA VAL A 133 -9.94 -5.77 -2.96
C VAL A 133 -10.01 -5.41 -4.44
N GLN A 134 -11.03 -5.88 -5.15
CA GLN A 134 -11.25 -5.52 -6.56
C GLN A 134 -11.36 -4.01 -6.73
N ALA A 135 -12.21 -3.35 -5.95
CA ALA A 135 -12.40 -1.90 -6.02
C ALA A 135 -11.10 -1.14 -5.68
N SER A 136 -10.36 -1.59 -4.68
CA SER A 136 -9.07 -1.02 -4.30
C SER A 136 -8.05 -1.15 -5.43
N ALA A 137 -7.96 -2.31 -6.07
CA ALA A 137 -7.05 -2.56 -7.17
C ALA A 137 -7.39 -1.71 -8.41
N GLU A 138 -8.68 -1.58 -8.76
CA GLU A 138 -9.13 -0.69 -9.85
C GLU A 138 -8.73 0.77 -9.56
N MET A 139 -8.87 1.20 -8.32
CA MET A 139 -8.49 2.56 -7.92
C MET A 139 -6.97 2.74 -7.85
N ALA A 140 -6.21 1.71 -7.48
CA ALA A 140 -4.76 1.74 -7.51
C ALA A 140 -4.21 1.86 -8.94
N GLY A 141 -4.74 1.09 -9.89
CA GLY A 141 -4.37 1.21 -11.30
C GLY A 141 -4.69 2.60 -11.88
N LYS A 142 -5.87 3.17 -11.54
CA LYS A 142 -6.21 4.55 -11.92
C LYS A 142 -5.25 5.58 -11.34
N TRP A 143 -4.83 5.39 -10.08
CA TRP A 143 -3.88 6.30 -9.43
C TRP A 143 -2.55 6.34 -10.16
N GLU A 144 -2.02 5.21 -10.60
CA GLU A 144 -0.80 5.18 -11.42
C GLU A 144 -0.97 6.00 -12.72
N GLY A 145 -2.09 5.85 -13.40
CA GLY A 145 -2.39 6.65 -14.60
C GLY A 145 -2.50 8.15 -14.30
N PHE A 146 -3.14 8.52 -13.19
CA PHE A 146 -3.25 9.93 -12.79
C PHE A 146 -1.88 10.54 -12.45
N MET A 147 -1.00 9.78 -11.82
CA MET A 147 0.38 10.21 -11.53
C MET A 147 1.21 10.44 -12.80
N GLN A 148 0.98 9.66 -13.87
CA GLN A 148 1.65 9.87 -15.16
C GLN A 148 1.25 11.21 -15.81
N ASP A 149 -0.02 11.58 -15.68
CA ASP A 149 -0.53 12.85 -16.22
C ASP A 149 -0.16 14.06 -15.34
N GLY A 150 0.17 13.82 -14.09
CA GLY A 150 0.59 14.83 -13.12
C GLY A 150 -0.44 15.93 -12.91
N ASP A 151 0.03 17.18 -12.84
CA ASP A 151 -0.82 18.36 -12.58
C ASP A 151 -1.62 18.86 -13.80
N ARG A 152 -1.68 18.12 -14.90
CA ARG A 152 -2.40 18.52 -16.11
C ARG A 152 -3.91 18.62 -15.91
N TYR A 153 -4.46 17.78 -15.04
CA TYR A 153 -5.89 17.68 -14.74
C TYR A 153 -6.16 17.87 -13.25
N TYR A 154 -7.43 18.14 -12.92
CA TYR A 154 -7.95 17.90 -11.58
C TYR A 154 -8.50 16.47 -11.48
N LEU A 155 -8.49 15.93 -10.27
CA LEU A 155 -9.22 14.72 -9.95
C LEU A 155 -10.60 15.08 -9.42
N GLN A 156 -11.62 14.32 -9.83
CA GLN A 156 -12.99 14.56 -9.39
C GLN A 156 -13.60 13.26 -8.85
N TYR A 157 -14.15 13.36 -7.65
CA TYR A 157 -14.87 12.26 -7.01
C TYR A 157 -16.20 11.98 -7.69
N ARG A 158 -16.48 10.73 -7.99
CA ARG A 158 -17.70 10.28 -8.68
C ARG A 158 -18.37 9.13 -7.94
N THR A 159 -19.67 9.27 -7.68
CA THR A 159 -20.52 8.20 -7.16
C THR A 159 -21.26 7.49 -8.29
N ALA A 160 -21.75 6.28 -8.04
CA ALA A 160 -22.51 5.53 -9.03
C ALA A 160 -23.88 6.17 -9.38
N ARG A 161 -24.34 7.15 -8.58
CA ARG A 161 -25.63 7.87 -8.76
C ARG A 161 -26.85 6.94 -8.87
N ASP A 162 -26.81 5.81 -8.19
CA ASP A 162 -27.97 4.90 -8.06
C ASP A 162 -28.50 4.91 -6.62
N GLY A 163 -29.68 4.37 -6.42
CA GLY A 163 -30.36 4.32 -5.11
C GLY A 163 -29.62 3.52 -4.02
N ARG A 164 -28.45 2.94 -4.33
CA ARG A 164 -27.60 2.17 -3.40
C ARG A 164 -26.37 2.92 -2.93
N VAL A 165 -26.15 4.16 -3.41
CA VAL A 165 -25.08 5.03 -2.90
C VAL A 165 -25.47 5.51 -1.50
N ARG A 166 -24.55 5.38 -0.53
CA ARG A 166 -24.78 5.91 0.81
C ARG A 166 -24.99 7.42 0.75
N PRO A 167 -25.97 8.00 1.48
CA PRO A 167 -26.21 9.44 1.48
C PRO A 167 -24.95 10.25 1.79
N GLU A 168 -24.14 9.78 2.73
CA GLU A 168 -22.89 10.43 3.13
C GLU A 168 -21.87 10.45 1.99
N HIS A 169 -21.75 9.37 1.21
CA HIS A 169 -20.88 9.34 0.03
C HIS A 169 -21.45 10.14 -1.13
N ALA A 170 -22.76 10.31 -1.23
CA ALA A 170 -23.38 11.11 -2.27
C ALA A 170 -22.93 12.58 -2.23
N ALA A 171 -22.66 13.11 -1.04
CA ALA A 171 -22.15 14.48 -0.85
C ALA A 171 -20.75 14.71 -1.46
N LEU A 172 -19.94 13.66 -1.59
CA LEU A 172 -18.62 13.75 -2.23
C LEU A 172 -18.71 13.89 -3.77
N HIS A 173 -19.89 13.67 -4.37
CA HIS A 173 -20.01 13.67 -5.82
C HIS A 173 -19.70 15.04 -6.41
N GLY A 174 -18.66 15.14 -7.22
CA GLY A 174 -18.24 16.37 -7.86
C GLY A 174 -17.13 17.13 -7.11
N VAL A 175 -16.75 16.70 -5.91
CA VAL A 175 -15.54 17.24 -5.24
C VAL A 175 -14.37 17.13 -6.22
N THR A 176 -13.73 18.26 -6.49
CA THR A 176 -12.72 18.41 -7.55
C THR A 176 -11.48 19.07 -6.97
N LEU A 177 -10.34 18.40 -7.02
CA LEU A 177 -9.11 18.86 -6.37
C LEU A 177 -7.87 18.48 -7.20
N PRO A 178 -6.75 19.21 -7.02
CA PRO A 178 -5.44 18.76 -7.55
C PRO A 178 -5.07 17.38 -7.04
N ILE A 179 -4.30 16.61 -7.81
CA ILE A 179 -3.80 15.28 -7.39
C ILE A 179 -2.92 15.36 -6.13
N THR A 180 -2.29 16.50 -5.90
CA THR A 180 -1.41 16.77 -4.75
C THR A 180 -2.16 17.11 -3.47
N ASP A 181 -3.49 17.28 -3.54
CA ASP A 181 -4.29 17.62 -2.36
C ASP A 181 -4.34 16.47 -1.37
N THR A 182 -4.17 16.79 -0.07
CA THR A 182 -4.19 15.79 1.02
C THR A 182 -5.52 15.10 1.21
N PHE A 183 -6.62 15.66 0.67
CA PHE A 183 -7.91 15.00 0.61
C PHE A 183 -7.82 13.58 0.03
N TRP A 184 -6.99 13.39 -0.99
CA TRP A 184 -6.80 12.08 -1.65
C TRP A 184 -6.01 11.06 -0.82
N GLU A 185 -5.42 11.45 0.29
CA GLU A 185 -4.76 10.52 1.20
C GLU A 185 -5.78 9.75 2.03
N GLU A 186 -6.86 10.42 2.45
CA GLU A 186 -7.84 9.87 3.38
C GLU A 186 -9.16 9.48 2.72
N PHE A 187 -9.59 10.21 1.68
CA PHE A 187 -10.93 10.06 1.11
C PHE A 187 -10.94 9.51 -0.32
N TYR A 188 -9.82 9.00 -0.80
CA TYR A 188 -9.75 8.30 -2.08
C TYR A 188 -10.47 6.94 -1.96
N PRO A 189 -11.42 6.60 -2.89
CA PRO A 189 -12.19 5.37 -2.76
C PRO A 189 -11.32 4.09 -2.91
N PRO A 190 -11.79 2.94 -2.33
CA PRO A 190 -13.10 2.70 -1.73
C PRO A 190 -13.20 3.16 -0.27
N ASN A 191 -14.24 3.88 0.08
CA ASN A 191 -14.48 4.43 1.42
C ASN A 191 -15.45 3.56 2.26
N GLY A 192 -15.40 2.27 2.09
CA GLY A 192 -16.22 1.31 2.85
C GLY A 192 -16.51 0.02 2.10
N TRP A 193 -16.96 -0.99 2.82
CA TRP A 193 -17.39 -2.26 2.22
C TRP A 193 -18.49 -2.02 1.19
N GLY A 194 -18.33 -2.57 -0.02
CA GLY A 194 -19.28 -2.42 -1.11
C GLY A 194 -19.34 -0.98 -1.67
N CYS A 195 -18.35 -0.13 -1.41
CA CYS A 195 -18.22 1.17 -2.04
C CYS A 195 -18.02 1.02 -3.56
N ARG A 196 -18.81 1.79 -4.34
CA ARG A 196 -18.76 1.82 -5.81
C ARG A 196 -18.44 3.22 -6.33
N CYS A 197 -17.88 4.05 -5.48
CA CYS A 197 -17.37 5.35 -5.87
C CYS A 197 -16.07 5.20 -6.68
N THR A 198 -15.77 6.20 -7.48
CA THR A 198 -14.57 6.24 -8.31
C THR A 198 -14.04 7.66 -8.41
N VAL A 199 -12.88 7.82 -8.97
CA VAL A 199 -12.29 9.12 -9.31
C VAL A 199 -12.01 9.18 -10.79
N VAL A 200 -12.16 10.35 -11.39
CA VAL A 200 -11.87 10.61 -12.81
C VAL A 200 -11.09 11.90 -12.95
N GLN A 201 -10.28 12.00 -14.00
CA GLN A 201 -9.64 13.24 -14.39
C GLN A 201 -10.62 14.17 -15.11
N VAL A 202 -10.54 15.46 -14.78
CA VAL A 202 -11.35 16.51 -15.41
C VAL A 202 -10.49 17.70 -15.81
N ARG A 203 -10.89 18.39 -16.89
CA ARG A 203 -10.17 19.57 -17.37
C ARG A 203 -10.33 20.73 -16.38
N LYS A 204 -9.24 21.33 -15.96
CA LYS A 204 -9.20 22.50 -15.06
C LYS A 204 -10.02 23.67 -15.60
N SER A 205 -10.03 23.88 -16.91
CA SER A 205 -10.80 24.96 -17.55
C SER A 205 -12.33 24.78 -17.48
N LYS A 206 -12.81 23.54 -17.25
CA LYS A 206 -14.24 23.23 -17.23
C LYS A 206 -14.79 22.99 -15.83
N TYR A 207 -13.97 22.52 -14.93
CA TYR A 207 -14.36 22.15 -13.57
C TYR A 207 -13.50 22.92 -12.57
N PRO A 208 -14.06 23.92 -11.87
CA PRO A 208 -13.34 24.64 -10.84
C PRO A 208 -12.98 23.70 -9.68
N ALA A 209 -11.87 23.98 -9.02
CA ALA A 209 -11.50 23.27 -7.81
C ALA A 209 -12.48 23.58 -6.67
N THR A 210 -12.83 22.55 -5.92
CA THR A 210 -13.54 22.71 -4.64
C THR A 210 -12.56 23.31 -3.62
N PRO A 211 -12.97 24.27 -2.78
CA PRO A 211 -12.13 24.73 -1.70
C PRO A 211 -11.68 23.57 -0.81
N HIS A 212 -10.39 23.54 -0.46
CA HIS A 212 -9.82 22.41 0.31
C HIS A 212 -10.59 22.13 1.60
N ASP A 213 -10.87 23.17 2.41
CA ASP A 213 -11.55 23.00 3.71
C ASP A 213 -12.98 22.48 3.55
N GLU A 214 -13.67 22.88 2.48
CA GLU A 214 -15.01 22.37 2.12
C GLU A 214 -14.92 20.88 1.76
N ALA A 215 -13.97 20.50 0.92
CA ALA A 215 -13.76 19.11 0.54
C ALA A 215 -13.42 18.23 1.75
N MET A 216 -12.54 18.69 2.64
CA MET A 216 -12.19 17.98 3.88
C MET A 216 -13.41 17.81 4.78
N ALA A 217 -14.23 18.82 4.96
CA ALA A 217 -15.46 18.74 5.75
C ALA A 217 -16.45 17.72 5.17
N LEU A 218 -16.62 17.67 3.85
CA LEU A 218 -17.43 16.66 3.16
C LEU A 218 -16.85 15.26 3.32
N GLY A 219 -15.53 15.11 3.27
CA GLY A 219 -14.81 13.84 3.51
C GLY A 219 -15.04 13.33 4.93
N GLU A 220 -14.89 14.18 5.94
CA GLU A 220 -15.18 13.84 7.34
C GLU A 220 -16.63 13.40 7.54
N GLN A 221 -17.57 14.11 6.93
CA GLN A 221 -18.98 13.73 6.97
C GLN A 221 -19.22 12.36 6.30
N ALA A 222 -18.56 12.11 5.17
CA ALA A 222 -18.69 10.85 4.43
C ALA A 222 -18.19 9.64 5.23
N LEU A 223 -17.16 9.81 6.05
CA LEU A 223 -16.55 8.77 6.87
C LEU A 223 -16.92 8.88 8.36
N GLN A 224 -17.94 9.65 8.73
CA GLN A 224 -18.35 9.82 10.15
C GLN A 224 -18.72 8.50 10.84
N ARG A 225 -19.16 7.48 10.09
CA ARG A 225 -19.45 6.13 10.61
C ARG A 225 -18.21 5.26 10.74
N ASP A 226 -17.12 5.63 10.09
CA ASP A 226 -15.83 4.97 10.22
C ASP A 226 -15.07 5.48 11.46
N THR A 227 -15.66 5.27 12.63
CA THR A 227 -15.13 5.74 13.92
C THR A 227 -13.73 5.18 14.24
N LYS A 228 -13.29 4.19 13.49
CA LYS A 228 -11.98 3.54 13.63
C LYS A 228 -10.96 4.01 12.61
N GLY A 229 -11.37 4.80 11.62
CA GLY A 229 -10.49 5.28 10.55
C GLY A 229 -10.00 4.15 9.61
N MET A 230 -10.77 3.06 9.51
CA MET A 230 -10.39 1.88 8.72
C MET A 230 -10.30 2.18 7.22
N PHE A 231 -11.20 3.03 6.71
CA PHE A 231 -11.30 3.31 5.28
C PHE A 231 -10.60 4.60 4.85
N ARG A 232 -9.76 5.16 5.73
CA ARG A 232 -8.95 6.34 5.46
C ARG A 232 -7.60 5.94 4.89
N PHE A 233 -7.56 5.60 3.62
CA PHE A 233 -6.33 5.24 2.92
C PHE A 233 -6.49 5.42 1.41
N ASN A 234 -5.36 5.53 0.71
CA ASN A 234 -5.34 5.57 -0.75
C ASN A 234 -4.64 4.30 -1.26
N PRO A 235 -5.36 3.35 -1.88
CA PRO A 235 -4.77 2.09 -2.31
C PRO A 235 -3.65 2.27 -3.35
N GLY A 236 -3.74 3.27 -4.22
CA GLY A 236 -2.72 3.55 -5.22
C GLY A 236 -1.48 4.22 -4.63
N LYS A 237 -1.67 5.15 -3.70
CA LYS A 237 -0.56 5.84 -3.03
C LYS A 237 0.19 4.91 -2.07
N GLU A 238 -0.52 4.08 -1.33
CA GLU A 238 0.05 3.14 -0.38
C GLU A 238 0.52 1.82 -1.01
N GLY A 239 0.00 1.48 -2.19
CA GLY A 239 0.23 0.18 -2.83
C GLY A 239 -0.34 -0.98 -2.03
N LYS A 240 -1.55 -0.81 -1.49
CA LYS A 240 -2.24 -1.79 -0.66
C LYS A 240 -3.67 -2.01 -1.14
N ALA A 241 -4.09 -3.26 -1.19
CA ALA A 241 -5.46 -3.62 -1.53
C ALA A 241 -6.41 -3.51 -0.33
N VAL A 242 -5.88 -3.72 0.88
CA VAL A 242 -6.62 -3.65 2.14
C VAL A 242 -5.84 -2.77 3.13
N PRO A 243 -6.51 -1.91 3.91
CA PRO A 243 -5.83 -1.10 4.90
C PRO A 243 -5.24 -1.96 6.02
N ASP A 244 -4.10 -1.54 6.57
CA ASP A 244 -3.44 -2.23 7.68
C ASP A 244 -4.33 -2.36 8.91
N TYR A 245 -5.15 -1.34 9.15
CA TYR A 245 -6.17 -1.34 10.19
C TYR A 245 -7.49 -1.86 9.60
N ASN A 246 -7.83 -3.10 9.88
CA ASN A 246 -8.93 -3.83 9.25
C ASN A 246 -9.72 -4.64 10.29
N PRO A 247 -10.84 -5.29 9.96
CA PRO A 247 -11.70 -5.99 10.93
C PRO A 247 -10.95 -7.02 11.79
N TYR A 248 -9.91 -7.67 11.24
CA TYR A 248 -9.17 -8.71 11.95
C TYR A 248 -8.18 -8.15 12.96
N THR A 249 -7.65 -6.94 12.73
CA THR A 249 -6.85 -6.20 13.72
C THR A 249 -7.71 -5.57 14.80
N VAL A 250 -8.84 -4.96 14.42
CA VAL A 250 -9.76 -4.26 15.36
C VAL A 250 -10.32 -5.20 16.40
N SER A 251 -10.80 -6.38 15.99
CA SER A 251 -11.47 -7.34 16.89
C SER A 251 -10.56 -7.86 18.00
N ARG A 252 -9.25 -7.91 17.74
CA ARG A 252 -8.26 -8.48 18.67
C ARG A 252 -7.64 -7.48 19.61
N CYS A 253 -7.63 -6.22 19.22
CA CYS A 253 -6.90 -5.19 19.92
C CYS A 253 -7.85 -4.27 20.70
N ARG A 254 -8.84 -4.83 21.43
CA ARG A 254 -9.84 -4.05 22.19
C ARG A 254 -9.22 -2.96 23.05
N ASP A 255 -8.07 -3.23 23.65
CA ASP A 255 -7.36 -2.32 24.54
C ASP A 255 -6.13 -1.66 23.90
N CYS A 256 -5.83 -2.00 22.65
CA CYS A 256 -4.73 -1.42 21.88
C CYS A 256 -5.08 0.03 21.48
N ASP A 257 -4.14 0.95 21.53
CA ASP A 257 -4.34 2.34 21.11
C ASP A 257 -4.70 2.48 19.64
N ILE A 258 -4.33 1.51 18.82
CA ILE A 258 -4.73 1.41 17.41
C ILE A 258 -6.22 1.12 17.30
N ALA A 259 -6.73 0.14 18.08
CA ALA A 259 -8.15 -0.17 18.13
C ALA A 259 -8.99 1.00 18.63
N LYS A 260 -8.41 1.88 19.44
CA LYS A 260 -9.04 3.10 19.94
C LYS A 260 -8.96 4.27 18.95
N GLY A 261 -8.43 4.07 17.74
CA GLY A 261 -8.35 5.10 16.70
C GLY A 261 -7.30 6.17 16.94
N LYS A 262 -6.40 6.00 17.92
CA LYS A 262 -5.34 6.98 18.23
C LYS A 262 -4.19 6.96 17.22
N PHE A 263 -3.98 5.83 16.54
CA PHE A 263 -2.91 5.66 15.54
C PHE A 263 -3.39 4.85 14.36
N SER A 264 -3.07 5.29 13.14
CA SER A 264 -3.21 4.42 11.96
C SER A 264 -2.01 3.48 11.87
N LEU A 265 -2.21 2.26 11.37
CA LEU A 265 -1.10 1.32 11.13
C LEU A 265 -0.04 1.89 10.17
N ALA A 266 -0.43 2.78 9.25
CA ALA A 266 0.48 3.52 8.38
C ALA A 266 1.41 4.47 9.15
N LYS A 267 1.00 4.99 10.30
CA LYS A 267 1.83 5.84 11.18
C LYS A 267 2.74 5.04 12.11
N LYS A 268 2.66 3.71 12.12
CA LYS A 268 3.39 2.79 13.02
C LYS A 268 4.89 2.68 12.82
N VAL A 269 5.46 3.28 11.82
CA VAL A 269 6.93 3.33 11.67
C VAL A 269 7.63 3.91 12.91
N PHE A 270 6.87 4.56 13.79
CA PHE A 270 7.38 5.25 14.99
C PHE A 270 6.91 4.64 16.31
N ILE A 271 6.13 3.55 16.31
CA ILE A 271 5.75 2.88 17.56
C ILE A 271 6.86 1.91 17.94
N PRO A 272 7.43 2.00 19.15
CA PRO A 272 8.41 1.04 19.65
C PRO A 272 7.89 -0.39 19.56
N ASP A 273 8.76 -1.35 19.22
CA ASP A 273 8.38 -2.75 19.02
C ASP A 273 7.72 -3.37 20.28
N ASN A 274 8.10 -2.92 21.45
CA ASN A 274 7.53 -3.36 22.72
C ASN A 274 6.09 -2.88 22.96
N GLU A 275 5.61 -1.90 22.19
CA GLU A 275 4.21 -1.42 22.25
C GLU A 275 3.30 -2.13 21.24
N LEU A 276 3.85 -2.94 20.37
CA LEU A 276 3.10 -3.70 19.36
C LEU A 276 2.60 -5.01 19.96
N CYS A 277 1.31 -5.34 19.74
CA CYS A 277 0.83 -6.67 20.06
C CYS A 277 1.50 -7.72 19.14
N GLN A 278 1.50 -8.99 19.57
CA GLN A 278 2.18 -10.07 18.82
C GLN A 278 1.76 -10.17 17.36
N ALA A 279 0.47 -9.98 17.04
CA ALA A 279 -0.02 -10.00 15.66
C ALA A 279 0.56 -8.85 14.84
N CYS A 280 0.61 -7.64 15.42
CA CYS A 280 1.22 -6.49 14.76
C CYS A 280 2.73 -6.66 14.60
N GLN A 281 3.42 -7.21 15.57
CA GLN A 281 4.85 -7.54 15.48
C GLN A 281 5.12 -8.56 14.37
N PHE A 282 4.29 -9.60 14.29
CA PHE A 282 4.40 -10.61 13.24
C PHE A 282 4.24 -9.98 11.84
N ILE A 283 3.20 -9.17 11.64
CA ILE A 283 2.94 -8.48 10.37
C ILE A 283 4.09 -7.54 10.03
N GLN A 284 4.57 -6.77 10.99
CA GLN A 284 5.72 -5.89 10.79
C GLN A 284 6.98 -6.69 10.45
N ASN A 285 7.19 -7.84 11.07
CA ASN A 285 8.31 -8.73 10.75
C ASN A 285 8.18 -9.34 9.35
N MET A 286 6.96 -9.71 8.91
CA MET A 286 6.72 -10.18 7.54
C MET A 286 7.03 -9.07 6.52
N ILE A 287 6.51 -7.85 6.71
CA ILE A 287 6.80 -6.68 5.87
C ILE A 287 8.31 -6.40 5.85
N ASN A 288 8.98 -6.48 7.00
CA ASN A 288 10.42 -6.27 7.08
C ASN A 288 11.22 -7.38 6.38
N LYS A 289 10.78 -8.64 6.46
CA LYS A 289 11.40 -9.75 5.72
C LYS A 289 11.31 -9.55 4.22
N GLU A 290 10.17 -9.11 3.70
CA GLU A 290 10.03 -8.78 2.29
C GLU A 290 10.94 -7.62 1.89
N LYS A 291 10.90 -6.50 2.63
CA LYS A 291 11.80 -5.35 2.42
C LYS A 291 13.29 -5.73 2.51
N THR A 292 13.60 -6.85 3.15
CA THR A 292 14.96 -7.36 3.32
C THR A 292 15.30 -8.52 2.37
N ALA A 293 14.34 -9.03 1.59
CA ALA A 293 14.63 -10.04 0.57
C ALA A 293 15.61 -9.49 -0.46
N LYS A 294 16.63 -10.29 -0.81
CA LYS A 294 17.56 -9.90 -1.86
C LYS A 294 16.84 -9.99 -3.19
N LEU A 295 16.79 -8.88 -3.92
CA LEU A 295 16.28 -8.86 -5.29
C LEU A 295 17.07 -9.86 -6.16
N THR A 296 16.37 -10.62 -6.97
CA THR A 296 16.96 -11.49 -7.98
C THR A 296 17.65 -10.67 -9.07
N LYS A 297 18.40 -11.32 -9.93
CA LYS A 297 19.07 -10.67 -11.06
C LYS A 297 18.05 -10.18 -12.09
N GLU A 298 16.98 -10.94 -12.26
CA GLU A 298 15.85 -10.63 -13.14
C GLU A 298 15.10 -9.40 -12.63
N GLU A 299 14.71 -9.36 -11.37
CA GLU A 299 14.02 -8.19 -10.77
C GLU A 299 14.85 -6.91 -10.88
N ARG A 300 16.18 -6.99 -10.71
CA ARG A 300 17.06 -5.82 -10.93
C ARG A 300 17.07 -5.35 -12.37
N ARG A 301 17.01 -6.28 -13.34
CA ARG A 301 16.93 -5.93 -14.77
C ARG A 301 15.61 -5.26 -15.10
N GLU A 302 14.50 -5.77 -14.56
CA GLU A 302 13.17 -5.17 -14.72
C GLU A 302 13.12 -3.76 -14.15
N ILE A 303 13.61 -3.56 -12.91
CA ILE A 303 13.69 -2.21 -12.30
C ILE A 303 14.51 -1.26 -13.19
N LYS A 304 15.65 -1.73 -13.72
CA LYS A 304 16.49 -0.93 -14.60
C LYS A 304 15.77 -0.54 -15.89
N ALA A 305 15.12 -1.50 -16.54
CA ALA A 305 14.38 -1.28 -17.77
C ALA A 305 13.21 -0.31 -17.57
N ALA A 306 12.44 -0.48 -16.50
CA ALA A 306 11.33 0.41 -16.16
C ALA A 306 11.80 1.86 -15.93
N VAL A 307 12.95 2.05 -15.28
CA VAL A 307 13.51 3.39 -15.04
C VAL A 307 14.07 3.99 -16.33
N GLU A 308 14.70 3.19 -17.19
CA GLU A 308 15.16 3.65 -18.50
C GLU A 308 14.01 4.10 -19.38
N GLU A 309 12.93 3.33 -19.45
CA GLU A 309 11.69 3.69 -20.13
C GLU A 309 11.09 4.99 -19.57
N TRP A 310 10.98 5.09 -18.23
CA TRP A 310 10.50 6.29 -17.57
C TRP A 310 11.34 7.52 -17.95
N THR A 311 12.67 7.41 -17.96
CA THR A 311 13.55 8.53 -18.33
C THR A 311 13.38 8.95 -19.78
N ASP A 312 13.12 8.00 -20.66
CA ASP A 312 12.93 8.27 -22.08
C ASP A 312 11.60 8.98 -22.37
N ILE A 313 10.59 8.74 -21.54
CA ILE A 313 9.26 9.36 -21.66
C ILE A 313 9.23 10.76 -20.97
N HIS A 314 9.79 10.88 -19.78
CA HIS A 314 9.53 12.04 -18.90
C HIS A 314 10.63 13.11 -18.92
N LEU A 315 11.86 12.79 -19.35
CA LEU A 315 12.90 13.81 -19.46
C LEU A 315 12.78 14.55 -20.80
N PRO A 316 12.53 15.87 -20.80
CA PRO A 316 12.46 16.64 -22.03
C PRO A 316 13.80 16.72 -22.75
N GLU A 317 13.79 16.76 -24.07
CA GLU A 317 14.96 16.99 -24.89
C GLU A 317 15.25 18.50 -24.96
N VAL A 318 16.44 18.90 -24.56
CA VAL A 318 16.89 20.30 -24.53
C VAL A 318 18.07 20.47 -25.47
N GLU A 319 18.06 21.52 -26.28
CA GLU A 319 19.20 21.90 -27.13
C GLU A 319 20.30 22.55 -26.29
N LEU A 320 21.50 22.03 -26.41
CA LEU A 320 22.72 22.54 -25.78
C LEU A 320 23.70 22.97 -26.88
N ARG A 321 24.70 23.74 -26.53
CA ARG A 321 25.80 24.10 -27.46
C ARG A 321 26.53 22.90 -28.05
N THR A 322 26.48 21.74 -27.37
CA THR A 322 27.16 20.49 -27.74
C THR A 322 26.23 19.46 -28.36
N GLY A 323 24.98 19.80 -28.62
CA GLY A 323 23.95 18.89 -29.15
C GLY A 323 22.74 18.75 -28.22
N LYS A 324 21.87 17.81 -28.52
CA LYS A 324 20.66 17.58 -27.73
C LYS A 324 20.92 16.68 -26.52
N ALA A 325 20.30 17.01 -25.38
CA ALA A 325 20.36 16.21 -24.16
C ALA A 325 19.01 16.16 -23.43
N LYS A 326 18.69 15.02 -22.81
CA LYS A 326 17.49 14.88 -21.97
C LYS A 326 17.77 15.44 -20.57
N ARG A 327 17.12 16.55 -20.21
CA ARG A 327 17.32 17.26 -18.95
C ARG A 327 16.01 17.89 -18.45
N LEU A 328 15.80 17.85 -17.13
CA LEU A 328 14.76 18.57 -16.44
C LEU A 328 15.40 19.50 -15.40
N TYR A 329 14.97 20.75 -15.34
CA TYR A 329 15.43 21.72 -14.33
C TYR A 329 14.43 21.71 -13.16
N ILE A 330 14.94 21.45 -11.96
CA ILE A 330 14.14 21.42 -10.73
C ILE A 330 14.67 22.49 -9.80
N LYS A 331 13.81 23.45 -9.45
CA LYS A 331 14.16 24.52 -8.51
C LYS A 331 14.04 24.02 -7.07
N ASN A 332 15.14 24.05 -6.32
CA ASN A 332 15.08 23.81 -4.88
C ASN A 332 14.85 25.14 -4.15
N THR A 333 13.78 25.20 -3.35
CA THR A 333 13.34 26.43 -2.69
C THR A 333 14.20 26.82 -1.51
N ASN A 334 14.89 25.87 -0.87
CA ASN A 334 15.79 26.13 0.28
C ASN A 334 17.02 26.93 -0.10
N ILE A 335 17.61 26.61 -1.26
CA ILE A 335 18.81 27.32 -1.74
C ILE A 335 18.51 28.30 -2.89
N ASN A 336 17.25 28.33 -3.36
CA ASN A 336 16.79 29.14 -4.49
C ASN A 336 17.62 28.96 -5.78
N GLU A 337 18.09 27.73 -6.04
CA GLU A 337 18.89 27.37 -7.20
C GLU A 337 18.18 26.29 -8.05
N ASP A 338 18.43 26.36 -9.36
CA ASP A 338 18.01 25.32 -10.29
C ASP A 338 19.04 24.16 -10.27
N VAL A 339 18.52 22.94 -10.22
CA VAL A 339 19.30 21.72 -10.24
C VAL A 339 18.87 20.86 -11.42
N ILE A 340 19.81 20.31 -12.15
CA ILE A 340 19.56 19.54 -13.36
C ILE A 340 19.36 18.07 -13.01
N LEU A 341 18.22 17.53 -13.39
CA LEU A 341 17.94 16.10 -13.45
C LEU A 341 18.25 15.58 -14.85
N ASN A 342 19.05 14.54 -14.95
CA ASN A 342 19.37 13.89 -16.22
C ASN A 342 19.43 12.36 -16.07
N LYS A 343 19.59 11.64 -17.18
CA LYS A 343 19.67 10.17 -17.20
C LYS A 343 20.82 9.62 -16.32
N GLY A 344 21.92 10.38 -16.17
CA GLY A 344 23.05 10.02 -15.32
C GLY A 344 22.69 9.86 -13.85
N PHE A 345 21.80 10.69 -13.32
CA PHE A 345 21.30 10.57 -11.95
C PHE A 345 20.68 9.19 -11.67
N PHE A 346 19.83 8.70 -12.56
CA PHE A 346 19.18 7.39 -12.41
C PHE A 346 20.18 6.25 -12.50
N SER A 347 21.11 6.33 -13.46
CA SER A 347 22.16 5.32 -13.64
C SER A 347 23.09 5.23 -12.44
N GLU A 348 23.53 6.36 -11.88
CA GLU A 348 24.36 6.43 -10.68
C GLU A 348 23.61 5.97 -9.42
N THR A 349 22.36 6.40 -9.28
CA THR A 349 21.49 5.96 -8.17
C THR A 349 21.29 4.46 -8.19
N PHE A 350 21.00 3.88 -9.37
CA PHE A 350 20.86 2.44 -9.55
C PHE A 350 22.18 1.71 -9.20
N ALA A 351 23.29 2.15 -9.75
CA ALA A 351 24.59 1.51 -9.55
C ALA A 351 25.01 1.50 -8.07
N LYS A 352 24.85 2.62 -7.38
CA LYS A 352 25.22 2.75 -5.95
C LYS A 352 24.29 2.00 -5.00
N ASN A 353 23.05 1.75 -5.41
CA ASN A 353 22.09 0.99 -4.63
C ASN A 353 21.92 -0.46 -5.14
N PHE A 354 22.73 -0.92 -6.10
CA PHE A 354 22.56 -2.21 -6.77
C PHE A 354 22.45 -3.41 -5.81
N TYR A 355 23.24 -3.42 -4.74
CA TYR A 355 23.20 -4.45 -3.70
C TYR A 355 22.32 -4.07 -2.51
N ASN A 356 21.70 -2.88 -2.54
CA ASN A 356 20.83 -2.45 -1.47
C ASN A 356 19.47 -3.18 -1.60
N LYS A 357 18.96 -3.66 -0.48
CA LYS A 357 17.65 -4.30 -0.40
C LYS A 357 16.49 -3.35 -0.74
N LYS A 358 16.71 -2.04 -0.57
CA LYS A 358 15.76 -0.98 -0.89
C LYS A 358 15.92 -0.41 -2.31
N LEU A 359 16.57 -1.15 -3.23
CA LEU A 359 16.79 -0.65 -4.59
C LEU A 359 15.49 -0.26 -5.30
N ALA A 360 14.48 -1.12 -5.26
CA ALA A 360 13.19 -0.85 -5.90
C ALA A 360 12.52 0.42 -5.34
N GLU A 361 12.47 0.55 -4.01
CA GLU A 361 11.93 1.71 -3.30
C GLU A 361 12.75 2.98 -3.62
N THR A 362 14.08 2.87 -3.65
CA THR A 362 14.97 3.98 -4.00
C THR A 362 14.72 4.46 -5.43
N MET A 363 14.59 3.55 -6.39
CA MET A 363 14.35 3.92 -7.79
C MET A 363 12.96 4.50 -8.01
N GLN A 364 11.96 4.01 -7.28
CA GLN A 364 10.61 4.59 -7.30
C GLN A 364 10.60 6.03 -6.77
N LEU A 365 11.31 6.30 -5.66
CA LEU A 365 11.45 7.67 -5.15
C LEU A 365 12.26 8.55 -6.09
N ALA A 366 13.24 7.97 -6.82
CA ALA A 366 14.02 8.70 -7.82
C ALA A 366 13.14 9.18 -9.00
N THR A 367 12.18 8.39 -9.47
CA THR A 367 11.26 8.82 -10.52
C THR A 367 10.30 9.93 -10.07
N ARG A 368 10.08 10.09 -8.78
CA ARG A 368 9.26 11.13 -8.17
C ARG A 368 10.07 12.32 -7.66
N ILE A 369 11.35 12.42 -8.00
CA ILE A 369 12.26 13.45 -7.46
C ILE A 369 11.77 14.88 -7.73
N GLY A 370 11.07 15.12 -8.82
CA GLY A 370 10.47 16.41 -9.14
C GLY A 370 9.40 16.87 -8.15
N GLU A 371 8.78 15.94 -7.42
CA GLU A 371 7.74 16.23 -6.43
C GLU A 371 8.32 16.66 -5.07
N TRP A 372 9.37 16.00 -4.61
CA TRP A 372 9.87 16.17 -3.25
C TRP A 372 11.19 16.96 -3.15
N PHE A 373 12.04 16.91 -4.18
CA PHE A 373 13.32 17.62 -4.15
C PHE A 373 13.20 19.15 -4.07
N PRO A 374 12.17 19.80 -4.63
CA PRO A 374 11.96 21.26 -4.44
C PRO A 374 11.92 21.69 -2.97
N LEU A 375 11.47 20.83 -2.07
CA LEU A 375 11.36 21.11 -0.63
C LEU A 375 12.47 20.43 0.21
N ALA A 376 13.40 19.72 -0.42
CA ALA A 376 14.49 19.04 0.27
C ALA A 376 15.41 20.03 0.96
N GLU A 377 15.73 19.78 2.23
CA GLU A 377 16.59 20.64 3.04
C GLU A 377 18.05 20.47 2.68
N PHE A 378 18.74 21.58 2.43
CA PHE A 378 20.19 21.59 2.28
C PHE A 378 20.85 21.40 3.66
N VAL A 379 21.72 20.38 3.77
CA VAL A 379 22.36 20.02 5.04
C VAL A 379 23.82 20.45 5.10
N ARG A 380 24.60 20.15 4.05
CA ARG A 380 26.06 20.38 4.05
C ARG A 380 26.67 20.28 2.66
N VAL A 381 27.93 20.73 2.55
CA VAL A 381 28.77 20.44 1.42
C VAL A 381 29.78 19.34 1.79
N GLU A 382 29.92 18.33 0.94
CA GLU A 382 30.90 17.25 1.08
C GLU A 382 31.92 17.30 -0.04
N LYS A 383 33.18 17.05 0.30
CA LYS A 383 34.26 16.89 -0.70
C LYS A 383 34.16 15.49 -1.34
N GLY A 384 34.23 15.40 -2.64
CA GLY A 384 34.29 14.11 -3.33
C GLY A 384 35.62 13.40 -3.04
N ILE A 385 35.58 12.19 -2.48
CA ILE A 385 36.78 11.43 -2.07
C ILE A 385 37.61 10.97 -3.29
N HIS A 386 36.93 10.71 -4.41
CA HIS A 386 37.55 10.21 -5.65
C HIS A 386 37.26 11.10 -6.87
N HIS A 387 36.84 12.35 -6.62
CA HIS A 387 36.41 13.26 -7.67
C HIS A 387 36.92 14.67 -7.42
N ASN A 388 37.21 15.40 -8.49
CA ASN A 388 37.66 16.82 -8.42
C ASN A 388 36.48 17.81 -8.23
N PHE A 389 35.36 17.38 -7.64
CA PHE A 389 34.21 18.24 -7.39
C PHE A 389 33.57 17.94 -6.02
N ASN A 390 32.88 18.93 -5.51
CA ASN A 390 32.14 18.84 -4.26
C ASN A 390 30.65 18.47 -4.51
N PHE A 391 29.97 18.03 -3.46
CA PHE A 391 28.55 17.73 -3.47
C PHE A 391 27.82 18.59 -2.47
N LYS A 392 26.67 19.17 -2.86
CA LYS A 392 25.64 19.61 -1.94
C LYS A 392 24.82 18.40 -1.51
N VAL A 393 24.62 18.22 -0.21
CA VAL A 393 23.84 17.11 0.35
C VAL A 393 22.52 17.67 0.84
N PHE A 394 21.46 17.04 0.39
CA PHE A 394 20.07 17.35 0.76
C PHE A 394 19.44 16.17 1.46
N ILE A 395 18.54 16.47 2.40
CA ILE A 395 17.68 15.46 3.04
C ILE A 395 16.23 15.86 2.86
N ALA A 396 15.39 14.89 2.56
CA ALA A 396 13.94 15.03 2.52
C ALA A 396 13.29 13.90 3.31
N ASN A 397 12.15 14.21 3.92
CA ASN A 397 11.23 13.20 4.42
C ASN A 397 10.11 13.04 3.39
N VAL A 398 10.12 11.92 2.68
CA VAL A 398 9.12 11.60 1.66
C VAL A 398 8.24 10.48 2.22
N GLU A 399 7.03 10.84 2.65
CA GLU A 399 6.06 9.87 3.19
C GLU A 399 6.61 8.99 4.33
N GLY A 400 7.40 9.59 5.24
CA GLY A 400 8.01 8.88 6.36
C GLY A 400 9.35 8.21 6.05
N VAL A 401 9.79 8.23 4.79
CA VAL A 401 11.10 7.72 4.36
C VAL A 401 12.10 8.85 4.26
N TYR A 402 13.19 8.77 5.01
CA TYR A 402 14.27 9.76 4.91
C TYR A 402 15.21 9.44 3.74
N VAL A 403 15.34 10.39 2.85
CA VAL A 403 16.12 10.29 1.61
C VAL A 403 17.28 11.27 1.65
N GLU A 404 18.49 10.81 1.42
CA GLU A 404 19.65 11.65 1.16
C GLU A 404 19.86 11.76 -0.35
N CYS A 405 19.95 12.97 -0.86
CA CYS A 405 20.24 13.26 -2.26
C CYS A 405 21.52 14.09 -2.37
N LYS A 406 22.39 13.77 -3.33
CA LYS A 406 23.63 14.50 -3.61
C LYS A 406 23.54 15.20 -4.95
N VAL A 407 23.87 16.48 -4.93
CA VAL A 407 23.97 17.35 -6.09
C VAL A 407 25.43 17.65 -6.35
N LYS A 408 25.91 17.29 -7.52
CA LYS A 408 27.27 17.56 -7.96
C LYS A 408 27.42 19.05 -8.28
N MET A 409 28.42 19.68 -7.68
CA MET A 409 28.78 21.08 -7.92
C MET A 409 29.78 21.16 -9.07
N THR A 410 29.35 21.67 -10.22
CA THR A 410 30.17 21.98 -11.39
C THR A 410 29.85 23.39 -11.86
N SER A 411 30.05 23.73 -13.14
CA SER A 411 29.47 24.95 -13.71
C SER A 411 27.95 24.98 -13.65
N GLU A 412 27.32 23.83 -13.54
CA GLU A 412 25.89 23.64 -13.30
C GLU A 412 25.73 22.71 -12.10
N ASN A 413 24.66 22.87 -11.31
CA ASN A 413 24.30 21.94 -10.25
C ASN A 413 23.55 20.75 -10.86
N ILE A 414 24.08 19.54 -10.74
CA ILE A 414 23.51 18.35 -11.35
C ILE A 414 23.17 17.32 -10.27
N LEU A 415 21.95 16.84 -10.23
CA LEU A 415 21.57 15.70 -9.42
C LEU A 415 22.45 14.50 -9.75
N TYR A 416 23.09 13.93 -8.74
CA TYR A 416 24.10 12.89 -8.92
C TYR A 416 23.63 11.53 -8.46
N THR A 417 23.14 11.42 -7.22
CA THR A 417 22.67 10.15 -6.67
C THR A 417 21.77 10.39 -5.47
N MET A 418 20.96 9.39 -5.14
CA MET A 418 20.17 9.37 -3.90
C MET A 418 20.23 8.00 -3.22
N ARG A 419 19.89 7.97 -1.93
CA ARG A 419 19.71 6.74 -1.16
C ARG A 419 18.69 6.96 -0.04
N ILE A 420 18.03 5.90 0.37
CA ILE A 420 17.23 5.87 1.58
C ILE A 420 18.19 5.71 2.76
N ILE A 421 18.06 6.59 3.77
CA ILE A 421 18.95 6.58 4.95
C ILE A 421 18.23 6.11 6.22
N LYS A 422 16.90 6.16 6.24
CA LYS A 422 16.10 5.66 7.38
C LYS A 422 14.69 5.29 6.92
#